data_b02db6db48c28c9ba1a8746b8ab59c63
#
_entry.id   b02db6db48c28c9ba1a8746b8ab59c63
#
_cell.length_a   1.000
_cell.length_b   1.000
_cell.length_c   1.000
_cell.angle_alpha   90.00
_cell.angle_beta   90.00
_cell.angle_gamma   90.00
#
_symmetry.space_group_name_H-M   'P 1'
#
loop_
_entity.id
_entity.type
_entity.pdbx_description
1 polymer ?
#
loop_
_entity_poly.entity_id
_entity_poly.type
_entity_poly.pdbx_seq_one_letter_code
_entity_poly.pdbx_strand_id
1 'polypeptide(L)'
;QIEAGTFMVAAAATGGDVVVKNVIPKHLESISSKLIEAGAKVIEGDDWVRVYTDGPLSQCVIKTLPHPGFPTDMQPQFSTLLSVAKGTSVVSEGIWDNRFKYVDQLTKMGANIQVNGKVAVIQGVEKLTGACVRADDLRAGAAMLIAGCMAEGVTEIESIHYIERGYEKVVEKFKNLGA
;
A
#
# COMPACT_ATOMS: atom_id res chain seq x y z
N GLN A 1 -11.91 -3.14 7.08
CA GLN A 1 -11.49 -1.90 6.38
C GLN A 1 -10.02 -1.94 5.92
N ILE A 2 -9.16 -2.63 6.64
CA ILE A 2 -7.73 -2.73 6.24
C ILE A 2 -7.56 -3.62 5.02
N GLU A 3 -8.28 -4.74 4.93
CA GLU A 3 -8.28 -5.58 3.72
C GLU A 3 -8.80 -4.78 2.51
N ALA A 4 -9.94 -4.11 2.66
CA ALA A 4 -10.49 -3.24 1.62
C ALA A 4 -9.49 -2.17 1.19
N GLY A 5 -8.88 -1.47 2.14
CA GLY A 5 -7.87 -0.45 1.90
C GLY A 5 -6.64 -1.01 1.16
N THR A 6 -6.20 -2.21 1.50
CA THR A 6 -5.08 -2.89 0.83
C THR A 6 -5.38 -3.10 -0.66
N PHE A 7 -6.56 -3.56 -1.03
CA PHE A 7 -6.96 -3.72 -2.43
C PHE A 7 -7.12 -2.37 -3.15
N MET A 8 -7.62 -1.34 -2.45
CA MET A 8 -7.68 0.02 -3.00
C MET A 8 -6.28 0.55 -3.36
N VAL A 9 -5.32 0.38 -2.46
CA VAL A 9 -3.92 0.78 -2.70
C VAL A 9 -3.31 -0.05 -3.83
N ALA A 10 -3.55 -1.36 -3.86
CA ALA A 10 -3.08 -2.23 -4.93
C ALA A 10 -3.57 -1.77 -6.31
N ALA A 11 -4.85 -1.42 -6.44
CA ALA A 11 -5.41 -0.89 -7.68
C ALA A 11 -4.69 0.38 -8.14
N ALA A 12 -4.51 1.34 -7.23
CA ALA A 12 -3.82 2.59 -7.55
C ALA A 12 -2.34 2.36 -7.91
N ALA A 13 -1.65 1.52 -7.15
CA ALA A 13 -0.22 1.28 -7.30
C ALA A 13 0.14 0.53 -8.60
N THR A 14 -0.75 -0.32 -9.08
CA THR A 14 -0.53 -1.13 -10.29
C THR A 14 -1.13 -0.54 -11.57
N GLY A 15 -1.79 0.61 -11.47
CA GLY A 15 -2.52 1.19 -12.61
C GLY A 15 -3.76 0.40 -12.98
N GLY A 16 -4.32 -0.37 -12.04
CA GLY A 16 -5.51 -1.16 -12.22
C GLY A 16 -6.80 -0.36 -12.05
N ASP A 17 -7.92 -1.05 -12.19
CA ASP A 17 -9.26 -0.53 -12.00
C ASP A 17 -10.07 -1.57 -11.23
N VAL A 18 -10.31 -1.33 -9.95
CA VAL A 18 -10.89 -2.31 -9.04
C VAL A 18 -12.08 -1.71 -8.28
N VAL A 19 -13.14 -2.50 -8.20
CA VAL A 19 -14.30 -2.21 -7.34
C VAL A 19 -14.27 -3.12 -6.13
N VAL A 20 -14.22 -2.52 -4.95
CA VAL A 20 -14.32 -3.22 -3.67
C VAL A 20 -15.77 -3.12 -3.19
N LYS A 21 -16.42 -4.26 -3.01
CA LYS A 21 -17.84 -4.35 -2.62
C LYS A 21 -18.00 -4.79 -1.16
N ASN A 22 -19.21 -4.62 -0.66
CA ASN A 22 -19.59 -4.97 0.71
C ASN A 22 -18.75 -4.21 1.75
N VAL A 23 -18.57 -2.93 1.50
CA VAL A 23 -17.86 -1.99 2.37
C VAL A 23 -18.77 -0.84 2.78
N ILE A 24 -18.38 -0.15 3.82
CA ILE A 24 -18.98 1.12 4.22
C ILE A 24 -17.99 2.22 3.82
N PRO A 25 -18.25 2.97 2.73
CA PRO A 25 -17.29 3.96 2.20
C PRO A 25 -16.82 4.96 3.25
N LYS A 26 -17.68 5.37 4.14
CA LYS A 26 -17.35 6.27 5.26
C LYS A 26 -16.22 5.75 6.15
N HIS A 27 -16.11 4.43 6.32
CA HIS A 27 -15.03 3.83 7.09
C HIS A 27 -13.67 3.87 6.36
N LEU A 28 -13.68 4.13 5.07
CA LEU A 28 -12.50 4.19 4.21
C LEU A 28 -12.08 5.61 3.84
N GLU A 29 -12.74 6.61 4.42
CA GLU A 29 -12.58 8.03 4.04
C GLU A 29 -11.14 8.53 4.13
N SER A 30 -10.43 8.18 5.21
CA SER A 30 -9.03 8.59 5.38
C SER A 30 -8.10 7.97 4.33
N ILE A 31 -8.39 6.74 3.90
CA ILE A 31 -7.66 6.03 2.85
C ILE A 31 -8.00 6.64 1.48
N SER A 32 -9.28 6.81 1.19
CA SER A 32 -9.76 7.43 -0.06
C SER A 32 -9.18 8.81 -0.26
N SER A 33 -9.18 9.64 0.79
CA SER A 33 -8.62 11.00 0.73
C SER A 33 -7.14 11.02 0.36
N LYS A 34 -6.35 10.11 0.91
CA LYS A 34 -4.92 10.02 0.61
C LYS A 34 -4.65 9.44 -0.78
N LEU A 35 -5.46 8.52 -1.24
CA LEU A 35 -5.39 8.02 -2.63
C LEU A 35 -5.68 9.15 -3.62
N ILE A 36 -6.69 9.95 -3.36
CA ILE A 36 -7.03 11.11 -4.20
C ILE A 36 -5.89 12.14 -4.19
N GLU A 37 -5.32 12.44 -3.02
CA GLU A 37 -4.16 13.33 -2.90
C GLU A 37 -2.97 12.84 -3.71
N ALA A 38 -2.74 11.53 -3.74
CA ALA A 38 -1.69 10.90 -4.53
C ALA A 38 -2.01 10.82 -6.04
N GLY A 39 -3.20 11.23 -6.47
CA GLY A 39 -3.58 11.30 -7.89
C GLY A 39 -4.45 10.15 -8.39
N ALA A 40 -4.87 9.24 -7.53
CA ALA A 40 -5.82 8.21 -7.89
C ALA A 40 -7.25 8.76 -7.99
N LYS A 41 -8.11 8.07 -8.72
CA LYS A 41 -9.54 8.35 -8.80
C LYS A 41 -10.29 7.38 -7.91
N VAL A 42 -11.15 7.92 -7.05
CA VAL A 42 -11.98 7.15 -6.13
C VAL A 42 -13.43 7.53 -6.31
N ILE A 43 -14.27 6.55 -6.63
CA ILE A 43 -15.72 6.73 -6.78
C ILE A 43 -16.40 5.86 -5.72
N GLU A 44 -17.31 6.44 -4.97
CA GLU A 44 -18.03 5.77 -3.89
C GLU A 44 -19.49 5.55 -4.25
N GLY A 45 -20.00 4.36 -3.95
CA GLY A 45 -21.44 4.04 -3.97
C GLY A 45 -21.96 3.83 -2.56
N ASP A 46 -23.10 3.18 -2.43
CA ASP A 46 -23.70 2.92 -1.12
C ASP A 46 -22.90 1.89 -0.31
N ASP A 47 -22.46 0.82 -0.96
CA ASP A 47 -21.73 -0.30 -0.34
C ASP A 47 -20.50 -0.75 -1.14
N TRP A 48 -19.95 0.15 -1.97
CA TRP A 48 -18.78 -0.14 -2.79
C TRP A 48 -17.91 1.10 -3.02
N VAL A 49 -16.65 0.86 -3.33
CA VAL A 49 -15.68 1.88 -3.71
C VAL A 49 -14.91 1.39 -4.95
N ARG A 50 -14.79 2.22 -5.97
CA ARG A 50 -13.98 1.98 -7.16
C ARG A 50 -12.72 2.84 -7.11
N VAL A 51 -11.57 2.22 -7.35
CA VAL A 51 -10.27 2.91 -7.42
C VAL A 51 -9.62 2.61 -8.77
N TYR A 52 -9.18 3.65 -9.46
CA TYR A 52 -8.39 3.54 -10.68
C TYR A 52 -7.45 4.74 -10.84
N THR A 53 -6.53 4.65 -11.77
CA THR A 53 -5.62 5.75 -12.12
C THR A 53 -5.66 5.99 -13.62
N ASP A 54 -5.60 7.27 -14.00
CA ASP A 54 -5.54 7.71 -15.40
C ASP A 54 -4.26 8.52 -15.71
N GLY A 55 -3.30 8.46 -14.80
CA GLY A 55 -2.03 9.16 -14.91
C GLY A 55 -1.07 8.76 -13.81
N PRO A 56 0.12 9.40 -13.76
CA PRO A 56 1.13 9.10 -12.75
C PRO A 56 0.68 9.52 -11.36
N LEU A 57 1.11 8.76 -10.36
CA LEU A 57 0.92 9.11 -8.96
C LEU A 57 1.89 10.21 -8.54
N SER A 58 1.49 11.00 -7.57
CA SER A 58 2.24 12.13 -7.02
C SER A 58 2.54 11.93 -5.54
N GLN A 59 3.56 12.63 -5.07
CA GLN A 59 3.95 12.64 -3.66
C GLN A 59 2.79 12.98 -2.73
N CYS A 60 2.88 12.48 -1.53
CA CYS A 60 1.86 12.64 -0.50
C CYS A 60 2.51 12.70 0.89
N VAL A 61 1.85 13.36 1.82
CA VAL A 61 2.24 13.36 3.23
C VAL A 61 1.25 12.51 4.01
N ILE A 62 1.76 11.47 4.65
CA ILE A 62 0.97 10.57 5.50
C ILE A 62 1.38 10.78 6.96
N LYS A 63 0.39 10.91 7.82
CA LYS A 63 0.58 10.88 9.27
C LYS A 63 -0.43 9.92 9.86
N THR A 64 0.06 8.87 10.50
CA THR A 64 -0.82 7.92 11.18
C THR A 64 -1.37 8.54 12.46
N LEU A 65 -2.67 8.38 12.66
CA LEU A 65 -3.39 8.94 13.81
C LEU A 65 -4.47 7.93 14.25
N PRO A 66 -4.92 8.00 15.51
CA PRO A 66 -6.08 7.24 15.94
C PRO A 66 -7.30 7.54 15.06
N HIS A 67 -8.23 6.57 14.98
CA HIS A 67 -9.48 6.77 14.25
C HIS A 67 -10.17 8.10 14.66
N PRO A 68 -10.67 8.93 13.73
CA PRO A 68 -10.84 8.70 12.29
C PRO A 68 -9.64 9.11 11.40
N GLY A 69 -8.44 9.26 11.96
CA GLY A 69 -7.24 9.57 11.19
C GLY A 69 -6.76 8.40 10.32
N PHE A 70 -5.64 8.61 9.63
CA PHE A 70 -5.06 7.59 8.76
C PHE A 70 -4.55 6.40 9.60
N PRO A 71 -5.01 5.16 9.33
CA PRO A 71 -4.68 4.02 10.17
C PRO A 71 -3.23 3.57 9.99
N THR A 72 -2.56 3.30 11.12
CA THR A 72 -1.20 2.77 11.11
C THR A 72 -1.08 1.46 10.35
N ASP A 73 -2.14 0.65 10.32
CA ASP A 73 -2.17 -0.63 9.61
C ASP A 73 -2.18 -0.49 8.07
N MET A 74 -2.36 0.70 7.55
CA MET A 74 -2.25 1.02 6.12
C MET A 74 -0.93 1.71 5.76
N GLN A 75 -0.10 2.01 6.73
CA GLN A 75 1.16 2.73 6.51
C GLN A 75 2.12 1.97 5.58
N PRO A 76 2.39 0.65 5.77
CA PRO A 76 3.28 -0.09 4.87
C PRO A 76 2.77 -0.15 3.42
N GLN A 77 1.48 -0.36 3.21
CA GLN A 77 0.86 -0.43 1.88
C GLN A 77 0.99 0.91 1.15
N PHE A 78 0.70 2.01 1.85
CA PHE A 78 0.84 3.34 1.27
C PHE A 78 2.29 3.72 0.97
N SER A 79 3.22 3.38 1.84
CA SER A 79 4.65 3.59 1.60
C SER A 79 5.13 2.87 0.35
N THR A 80 4.59 1.68 0.09
CA THR A 80 4.86 0.92 -1.13
C THR A 80 4.38 1.66 -2.37
N LEU A 81 3.16 2.17 -2.36
CA LEU A 81 2.61 3.00 -3.44
C LEU A 81 3.49 4.25 -3.66
N LEU A 82 3.85 4.94 -2.59
CA LEU A 82 4.64 6.17 -2.66
C LEU A 82 6.07 5.93 -3.15
N SER A 83 6.56 4.70 -3.09
CA SER A 83 7.89 4.34 -3.61
C SER A 83 8.04 4.61 -5.11
N VAL A 84 6.94 4.65 -5.86
CA VAL A 84 6.94 4.95 -7.30
C VAL A 84 6.16 6.25 -7.65
N ALA A 85 5.67 6.96 -6.66
CA ALA A 85 5.02 8.26 -6.86
C ALA A 85 6.06 9.34 -7.17
N LYS A 86 5.75 10.24 -8.11
CA LYS A 86 6.66 11.33 -8.46
C LYS A 86 6.86 12.28 -7.30
N GLY A 87 8.11 12.60 -7.00
CA GLY A 87 8.50 13.54 -5.97
C GLY A 87 8.90 12.86 -4.67
N THR A 88 8.91 13.62 -3.59
CA THR A 88 9.31 13.16 -2.26
C THR A 88 8.13 13.13 -1.33
N SER A 89 7.82 11.95 -0.81
CA SER A 89 6.75 11.73 0.16
C SER A 89 7.31 11.62 1.57
N VAL A 90 6.50 11.98 2.56
CA VAL A 90 6.85 11.86 3.98
C VAL A 90 5.79 11.03 4.68
N VAL A 91 6.23 10.03 5.41
CA VAL A 91 5.36 9.18 6.23
C VAL A 91 5.78 9.29 7.69
N SER A 92 4.90 9.83 8.52
CA SER A 92 5.10 9.97 9.95
C SER A 92 4.25 8.94 10.71
N GLU A 93 4.89 8.10 11.51
CA GLU A 93 4.22 7.12 12.34
C GLU A 93 3.94 7.73 13.73
N GLY A 94 2.67 7.94 14.04
CA GLY A 94 2.24 8.57 15.29
C GLY A 94 1.74 7.60 16.37
N ILE A 95 1.59 6.31 16.05
CA ILE A 95 0.94 5.32 16.92
C ILE A 95 1.95 4.36 17.56
N TRP A 96 2.82 3.77 16.76
CA TRP A 96 3.71 2.70 17.20
C TRP A 96 5.18 3.01 16.95
N ASP A 97 6.04 2.40 17.75
CA ASP A 97 7.47 2.38 17.52
C ASP A 97 7.84 1.24 16.55
N ASN A 98 8.97 1.39 15.86
CA ASN A 98 9.54 0.36 14.98
C ASN A 98 8.60 -0.17 13.87
N ARG A 99 7.79 0.71 13.28
CA ARG A 99 6.84 0.34 12.21
C ARG A 99 7.40 0.40 10.79
N PHE A 100 8.70 0.61 10.63
CA PHE A 100 9.34 0.73 9.32
C PHE A 100 10.23 -0.47 8.93
N LYS A 101 10.05 -1.63 9.55
CA LYS A 101 10.85 -2.83 9.27
C LYS A 101 10.73 -3.29 7.81
N TYR A 102 9.58 -3.13 7.19
CA TYR A 102 9.33 -3.46 5.79
C TYR A 102 10.19 -2.65 4.81
N VAL A 103 10.73 -1.52 5.22
CA VAL A 103 11.58 -0.65 4.38
C VAL A 103 12.80 -1.39 3.86
N ASP A 104 13.41 -2.25 4.66
CA ASP A 104 14.55 -3.06 4.21
C ASP A 104 14.17 -3.96 3.04
N GLN A 105 12.98 -4.51 3.04
CA GLN A 105 12.48 -5.35 1.96
C GLN A 105 12.19 -4.52 0.70
N LEU A 106 11.57 -3.37 0.82
CA LEU A 106 11.34 -2.45 -0.31
C LEU A 106 12.66 -1.95 -0.91
N THR A 107 13.66 -1.71 -0.08
CA THR A 107 15.01 -1.31 -0.54
C THR A 107 15.65 -2.38 -1.41
N LYS A 108 15.46 -3.66 -1.10
CA LYS A 108 15.89 -4.77 -1.97
C LYS A 108 15.24 -4.73 -3.36
N MET A 109 14.06 -4.15 -3.46
CA MET A 109 13.31 -4.01 -4.72
C MET A 109 13.63 -2.69 -5.44
N GLY A 110 14.54 -1.88 -4.92
CA GLY A 110 14.99 -0.64 -5.54
C GLY A 110 14.32 0.63 -5.02
N ALA A 111 13.51 0.56 -3.98
CA ALA A 111 12.91 1.73 -3.36
C ALA A 111 13.97 2.62 -2.69
N ASN A 112 13.76 3.93 -2.71
CA ASN A 112 14.62 4.92 -2.07
C ASN A 112 13.88 5.52 -0.86
N ILE A 113 14.10 4.93 0.30
CA ILE A 113 13.43 5.30 1.55
C ILE A 113 14.48 5.49 2.64
N GLN A 114 14.44 6.63 3.30
CA GLN A 114 15.28 6.93 4.46
C GLN A 114 14.40 7.05 5.70
N VAL A 115 14.72 6.26 6.73
CA VAL A 115 14.00 6.25 8.00
C VAL A 115 14.84 6.94 9.06
N ASN A 116 14.22 7.89 9.76
CA ASN A 116 14.81 8.54 10.93
C ASN A 116 13.74 8.58 12.03
N GLY A 117 13.92 7.70 13.02
CA GLY A 117 12.96 7.56 14.11
C GLY A 117 11.58 7.11 13.61
N LYS A 118 10.58 7.94 13.80
CA LYS A 118 9.19 7.70 13.38
C LYS A 118 8.82 8.34 12.05
N VAL A 119 9.80 8.78 11.28
CA VAL A 119 9.57 9.43 10.00
C VAL A 119 10.33 8.70 8.91
N ALA A 120 9.64 8.38 7.82
CA ALA A 120 10.24 7.89 6.58
C ALA A 120 10.11 8.96 5.49
N VAL A 121 11.20 9.22 4.79
CA VAL A 121 11.23 10.07 3.60
C VAL A 121 11.38 9.15 2.39
N ILE A 122 10.41 9.20 1.49
CA ILE A 122 10.32 8.33 0.33
C ILE A 122 10.52 9.16 -0.92
N GLN A 123 11.61 8.92 -1.60
CA GLN A 123 11.86 9.52 -2.91
C GLN A 123 11.39 8.56 -3.99
N GLY A 124 10.40 8.96 -4.77
CA GLY A 124 9.82 8.12 -5.82
C GLY A 124 10.86 7.69 -6.84
N VAL A 125 10.86 6.40 -7.17
CA VAL A 125 11.65 5.82 -8.25
C VAL A 125 10.75 5.49 -9.43
N GLU A 126 11.32 5.31 -10.61
CA GLU A 126 10.53 5.03 -11.81
C GLU A 126 9.79 3.70 -11.71
N LYS A 127 10.46 2.67 -11.14
CA LYS A 127 9.91 1.32 -10.98
C LYS A 127 10.61 0.57 -9.86
N LEU A 128 9.92 -0.43 -9.33
CA LEU A 128 10.51 -1.46 -8.49
C LEU A 128 10.94 -2.65 -9.35
N THR A 129 11.91 -3.42 -8.86
CA THR A 129 12.42 -4.62 -9.51
C THR A 129 12.17 -5.82 -8.61
N GLY A 130 11.79 -6.96 -9.21
CA GLY A 130 11.55 -8.21 -8.49
C GLY A 130 12.75 -8.66 -7.68
N ALA A 131 12.48 -9.16 -6.48
CA ALA A 131 13.48 -9.66 -5.54
C ALA A 131 12.90 -10.75 -4.65
N CYS A 132 13.73 -11.43 -3.89
CA CYS A 132 13.30 -12.28 -2.80
C CYS A 132 13.14 -11.42 -1.55
N VAL A 133 11.91 -11.29 -1.07
CA VAL A 133 11.54 -10.47 0.09
C VAL A 133 10.78 -11.30 1.11
N ARG A 134 10.64 -10.78 2.31
CA ARG A 134 10.00 -11.50 3.41
C ARG A 134 8.85 -10.70 4.01
N ALA A 135 7.79 -11.41 4.35
CA ALA A 135 6.70 -10.87 5.15
C ALA A 135 7.09 -10.97 6.64
N ASP A 136 7.55 -9.87 7.24
CA ASP A 136 7.97 -9.85 8.64
C ASP A 136 6.77 -9.83 9.61
N ASP A 137 5.64 -9.32 9.13
CA ASP A 137 4.35 -9.34 9.83
C ASP A 137 3.21 -9.26 8.80
N LEU A 138 1.97 -9.25 9.27
CA LEU A 138 0.78 -9.20 8.42
C LEU A 138 0.75 -7.98 7.49
N ARG A 139 1.06 -6.80 8.01
CA ARG A 139 0.96 -5.54 7.24
C ARG A 139 2.14 -5.37 6.28
N ALA A 140 3.32 -5.75 6.74
CA ALA A 140 4.49 -5.83 5.87
C ALA A 140 4.26 -6.83 4.73
N GLY A 141 3.65 -7.98 5.03
CA GLY A 141 3.29 -8.97 4.03
C GLY A 141 2.33 -8.44 2.96
N ALA A 142 1.29 -7.73 3.37
CA ALA A 142 0.36 -7.08 2.43
C ALA A 142 1.09 -6.06 1.54
N ALA A 143 2.01 -5.28 2.11
CA ALA A 143 2.84 -4.35 1.35
C ALA A 143 3.72 -5.08 0.32
N MET A 144 4.30 -6.23 0.68
CA MET A 144 5.11 -7.03 -0.24
C MET A 144 4.30 -7.63 -1.40
N LEU A 145 3.05 -8.02 -1.15
CA LEU A 145 2.14 -8.45 -2.23
C LEU A 145 1.91 -7.32 -3.24
N ILE A 146 1.62 -6.12 -2.76
CA ILE A 146 1.44 -4.95 -3.62
C ILE A 146 2.74 -4.65 -4.38
N ALA A 147 3.87 -4.63 -3.69
CA ALA A 147 5.17 -4.37 -4.30
C ALA A 147 5.50 -5.40 -5.40
N GLY A 148 5.21 -6.67 -5.17
CA GLY A 148 5.39 -7.73 -6.17
C GLY A 148 4.54 -7.52 -7.41
N CYS A 149 3.31 -7.05 -7.25
CA CYS A 149 2.43 -6.73 -8.38
C CYS A 149 2.88 -5.49 -9.17
N MET A 150 3.58 -4.55 -8.51
CA MET A 150 4.11 -3.33 -9.15
C MET A 150 5.44 -3.55 -9.86
N ALA A 151 6.25 -4.47 -9.38
CA ALA A 151 7.64 -4.63 -9.79
C ALA A 151 7.77 -5.31 -11.16
N GLU A 152 8.82 -4.95 -11.89
CA GLU A 152 9.24 -5.71 -13.06
C GLU A 152 10.01 -6.96 -12.65
N GLY A 153 9.77 -8.07 -13.34
CA GLY A 153 10.40 -9.35 -13.05
C GLY A 153 9.62 -10.18 -12.03
N VAL A 154 10.28 -11.10 -11.39
CA VAL A 154 9.68 -12.03 -10.44
C VAL A 154 10.01 -11.61 -9.01
N THR A 155 9.00 -11.55 -8.17
CA THR A 155 9.15 -11.32 -6.74
C THR A 155 8.73 -12.58 -5.98
N GLU A 156 9.63 -13.08 -5.14
CA GLU A 156 9.32 -14.17 -4.22
C GLU A 156 9.10 -13.62 -2.82
N ILE A 157 8.01 -14.02 -2.19
CA ILE A 157 7.66 -13.57 -0.85
C ILE A 157 7.72 -14.75 0.12
N GLU A 158 8.66 -14.69 1.05
CA GLU A 158 8.81 -15.67 2.11
C GLU A 158 7.90 -15.37 3.30
N SER A 159 7.63 -16.37 4.13
CA SER A 159 6.83 -16.26 5.36
C SER A 159 5.38 -15.80 5.13
N ILE A 160 4.78 -16.28 4.04
CA ILE A 160 3.43 -15.90 3.62
C ILE A 160 2.34 -16.22 4.66
N HIS A 161 2.62 -17.12 5.61
CA HIS A 161 1.69 -17.49 6.68
C HIS A 161 1.24 -16.27 7.51
N TYR A 162 2.06 -15.22 7.61
CA TYR A 162 1.66 -13.97 8.28
C TYR A 162 0.52 -13.28 7.54
N ILE A 163 0.51 -13.36 6.20
CA ILE A 163 -0.53 -12.75 5.37
C ILE A 163 -1.83 -13.57 5.45
N GLU A 164 -1.72 -14.88 5.34
CA GLU A 164 -2.86 -15.81 5.35
C GLU A 164 -3.66 -15.78 6.66
N ARG A 165 -3.02 -15.38 7.75
CA ARG A 165 -3.68 -15.23 9.06
C ARG A 165 -4.68 -14.08 9.14
N GLY A 166 -4.50 -13.03 8.35
CA GLY A 166 -5.29 -11.82 8.44
C GLY A 166 -6.06 -11.43 7.19
N TYR A 167 -5.78 -12.09 6.05
CA TYR A 167 -6.47 -11.86 4.79
C TYR A 167 -7.11 -13.15 4.31
N GLU A 168 -8.41 -13.10 4.07
CA GLU A 168 -9.14 -14.25 3.56
C GLU A 168 -8.81 -14.52 2.10
N LYS A 169 -8.27 -15.71 1.80
CA LYS A 169 -7.96 -16.15 0.42
C LYS A 169 -7.24 -15.11 -0.42
N VAL A 170 -6.26 -14.44 0.16
CA VAL A 170 -5.59 -13.29 -0.46
C VAL A 170 -4.96 -13.63 -1.82
N VAL A 171 -4.31 -14.78 -1.95
CA VAL A 171 -3.69 -15.22 -3.21
C VAL A 171 -4.75 -15.43 -4.30
N GLU A 172 -5.86 -16.07 -3.96
CA GLU A 172 -6.98 -16.30 -4.89
C GLU A 172 -7.59 -14.96 -5.35
N LYS A 173 -7.80 -14.02 -4.42
CA LYS A 173 -8.33 -12.69 -4.74
C LYS A 173 -7.42 -11.92 -5.69
N PHE A 174 -6.11 -11.90 -5.46
CA PHE A 174 -5.15 -11.26 -6.36
C PHE A 174 -5.15 -11.93 -7.74
N LYS A 175 -5.14 -13.26 -7.82
CA LYS A 175 -5.23 -13.99 -9.09
C LYS A 175 -6.50 -13.67 -9.85
N ASN A 176 -7.64 -13.60 -9.17
CA ASN A 176 -8.93 -13.27 -9.80
C ASN A 176 -8.98 -11.83 -10.33
N LEU A 177 -8.15 -10.95 -9.80
CA LEU A 177 -7.97 -9.58 -10.30
C LEU A 177 -6.95 -9.47 -11.44
N GLY A 178 -6.28 -10.56 -11.79
CA GLY A 178 -5.33 -10.59 -12.90
C GLY A 178 -3.86 -10.41 -12.50
N ALA A 179 -3.54 -10.57 -11.22
CA ALA A 179 -2.17 -10.49 -10.73
C ALA A 179 -1.41 -11.81 -10.94
#